data_b6e75e2c9f3020a215084fd08ff76d9f
#
_entry.id   b6e75e2c9f3020a215084fd08ff76d9f
#
_cell.length_a   1.000
_cell.length_b   1.000
_cell.length_c   1.000
_cell.angle_alpha   90.00
_cell.angle_beta   90.00
_cell.angle_gamma   90.00
#
_symmetry.space_group_name_H-M   'P 1'
#
loop_
_entity.id
_entity.type
_entity.pdbx_description
1 polymer ?
#
loop_
_entity_poly.entity_id
_entity_poly.type
_entity_poly.pdbx_seq_one_letter_code
_entity_poly.pdbx_strand_id
1 'polypeptide(L)'
;MLGAFSGFSRIDLIFDKTSKRSFALKRISCHSKDDENKALKEANFQMNLPDHPNLLPCIASGLQHVSRHEQGAISEVLLVLSYSKRGTLQREIDHRSACNTVFPPYIIKTIMIGICEGLIALLSLDIPMSHRDIKPGNILLFEDMRPVLMDFGSVTPAILRIENNRDAEKWKEFAEENCSLTYRAPELFNPITQETITERADVWSLGCLFYALIFSKSPMDFVHARGDSVALAACSANIPFPVNSCSNVPSELIKLLKPMLASDPQDRPPITQILQSFKNIPEEIMNPSDRSATTCSL
;
A
#
# COMPACT_ATOMS: atom_id res chain seq x y z
N MET A 1 -0.84 -20.70 -12.67
CA MET A 1 -1.04 -20.46 -11.22
C MET A 1 -0.29 -19.19 -10.86
N LEU A 2 -0.99 -18.14 -10.45
CA LEU A 2 -0.40 -16.92 -9.90
C LEU A 2 -0.22 -17.18 -8.39
N GLY A 3 0.88 -17.84 -7.99
CA GLY A 3 1.11 -18.19 -6.60
C GLY A 3 1.61 -17.00 -5.77
N ALA A 4 0.75 -16.05 -5.45
CA ALA A 4 1.02 -15.11 -4.37
C ALA A 4 0.31 -15.63 -3.11
N PHE A 5 1.07 -16.16 -2.17
CA PHE A 5 0.57 -16.55 -0.85
C PHE A 5 0.74 -15.37 0.11
N SER A 6 -0.35 -14.83 0.61
CA SER A 6 -0.35 -13.99 1.81
C SER A 6 -1.17 -14.74 2.85
N GLY A 7 -0.50 -15.33 3.84
CA GLY A 7 -1.14 -16.07 4.91
C GLY A 7 -2.06 -17.21 4.41
N PHE A 8 -3.34 -17.17 4.75
CA PHE A 8 -4.35 -18.19 4.39
C PHE A 8 -5.09 -17.89 3.08
N SER A 9 -4.58 -17.03 2.18
CA SER A 9 -5.25 -16.71 0.92
C SER A 9 -4.49 -17.18 -0.32
N ARG A 10 -5.26 -17.58 -1.36
CA ARG A 10 -4.75 -17.99 -2.67
C ARG A 10 -5.43 -17.17 -3.77
N ILE A 11 -4.65 -16.79 -4.79
CA ILE A 11 -5.16 -16.09 -5.98
C ILE A 11 -5.11 -17.01 -7.19
N ASP A 12 -6.28 -17.28 -7.79
CA ASP A 12 -6.43 -18.02 -9.04
C ASP A 12 -6.79 -17.07 -10.17
N LEU A 13 -6.21 -17.31 -11.36
CA LEU A 13 -6.66 -16.65 -12.58
C LEU A 13 -7.88 -17.42 -13.12
N ILE A 14 -8.99 -16.73 -13.27
CA ILE A 14 -10.22 -17.30 -13.86
C ILE A 14 -10.58 -16.58 -15.16
N PHE A 15 -11.24 -17.29 -16.07
CA PHE A 15 -11.63 -16.76 -17.36
C PHE A 15 -13.13 -16.93 -17.56
N ASP A 16 -13.83 -15.82 -17.79
CA ASP A 16 -15.24 -15.85 -18.16
C ASP A 16 -15.40 -16.09 -19.67
N LYS A 17 -15.99 -17.22 -20.00
CA LYS A 17 -16.21 -17.65 -21.40
C LYS A 17 -17.19 -16.75 -22.16
N THR A 18 -18.09 -16.08 -21.44
CA THR A 18 -19.14 -15.23 -22.03
C THR A 18 -18.58 -13.86 -22.39
N SER A 19 -17.98 -13.15 -21.42
CA SER A 19 -17.40 -11.82 -21.64
C SER A 19 -16.01 -11.85 -22.25
N LYS A 20 -15.36 -13.04 -22.36
CA LYS A 20 -13.97 -13.22 -22.81
C LYS A 20 -12.95 -12.45 -21.97
N ARG A 21 -13.26 -12.21 -20.71
CA ARG A 21 -12.41 -11.46 -19.77
C ARG A 21 -11.79 -12.36 -18.73
N SER A 22 -10.58 -12.00 -18.29
CA SER A 22 -9.91 -12.65 -17.17
C SER A 22 -10.16 -11.86 -15.88
N PHE A 23 -10.29 -12.60 -14.78
CA PHE A 23 -10.47 -12.06 -13.42
C PHE A 23 -9.51 -12.77 -12.46
N ALA A 24 -9.25 -12.14 -11.33
CA ALA A 24 -8.56 -12.77 -10.20
C ALA A 24 -9.60 -13.28 -9.21
N LEU A 25 -9.49 -14.54 -8.81
CA LEU A 25 -10.30 -15.12 -7.75
C LEU A 25 -9.46 -15.24 -6.50
N LYS A 26 -9.68 -14.36 -5.51
CA LYS A 26 -9.08 -14.46 -4.17
C LYS A 26 -9.90 -15.45 -3.35
N ARG A 27 -9.23 -16.51 -2.86
CA ARG A 27 -9.81 -17.50 -1.95
C ARG A 27 -9.19 -17.31 -0.59
N ILE A 28 -10.00 -17.04 0.42
CA ILE A 28 -9.57 -16.88 1.81
C ILE A 28 -10.02 -18.13 2.56
N SER A 29 -9.08 -18.98 2.94
CA SER A 29 -9.36 -20.21 3.69
C SER A 29 -9.59 -19.86 5.17
N CYS A 30 -10.74 -20.28 5.71
CA CYS A 30 -11.15 -20.01 7.08
C CYS A 30 -11.10 -21.30 7.90
N HIS A 31 -10.31 -21.29 8.96
CA HIS A 31 -10.12 -22.46 9.86
C HIS A 31 -10.99 -22.36 11.11
N SER A 32 -11.55 -21.20 11.37
CA SER A 32 -12.46 -20.91 12.46
C SER A 32 -13.62 -20.03 12.02
N LYS A 33 -14.65 -19.94 12.86
CA LYS A 33 -15.76 -19.01 12.61
C LYS A 33 -15.32 -17.54 12.73
N ASP A 34 -14.29 -17.26 13.50
CA ASP A 34 -13.70 -15.92 13.60
C ASP A 34 -12.98 -15.55 12.30
N ASP A 35 -12.20 -16.47 11.72
CA ASP A 35 -11.57 -16.22 10.40
C ASP A 35 -12.61 -15.96 9.32
N GLU A 36 -13.70 -16.75 9.32
CA GLU A 36 -14.81 -16.55 8.38
C GLU A 36 -15.44 -15.17 8.55
N ASN A 37 -15.69 -14.73 9.79
CA ASN A 37 -16.25 -13.41 10.07
C ASN A 37 -15.31 -12.29 9.62
N LYS A 38 -13.99 -12.41 9.85
CA LYS A 38 -12.97 -11.47 9.38
C LYS A 38 -12.96 -11.38 7.86
N ALA A 39 -12.93 -12.52 7.18
CA ALA A 39 -12.92 -12.59 5.71
C ALA A 39 -14.22 -12.05 5.08
N LEU A 40 -15.38 -12.34 5.67
CA LEU A 40 -16.67 -11.78 5.23
C LEU A 40 -16.73 -10.26 5.44
N LYS A 41 -16.15 -9.74 6.53
CA LYS A 41 -16.07 -8.30 6.77
C LYS A 41 -15.22 -7.61 5.69
N GLU A 42 -14.07 -8.17 5.32
CA GLU A 42 -13.23 -7.67 4.22
C GLU A 42 -14.01 -7.70 2.90
N ALA A 43 -14.64 -8.83 2.56
CA ALA A 43 -15.41 -8.98 1.33
C ALA A 43 -16.57 -7.96 1.26
N ASN A 44 -17.32 -7.80 2.35
CA ASN A 44 -18.41 -6.83 2.42
C ASN A 44 -17.91 -5.39 2.32
N PHE A 45 -16.80 -5.06 2.95
CA PHE A 45 -16.18 -3.74 2.81
C PHE A 45 -15.83 -3.46 1.36
N GLN A 46 -15.11 -4.39 0.70
CA GLN A 46 -14.67 -4.22 -0.69
C GLN A 46 -15.84 -4.17 -1.70
N MET A 47 -16.92 -4.93 -1.44
CA MET A 47 -18.14 -4.89 -2.28
C MET A 47 -18.88 -3.55 -2.22
N ASN A 48 -18.76 -2.82 -1.10
CA ASN A 48 -19.43 -1.54 -0.89
C ASN A 48 -18.53 -0.33 -1.13
N LEU A 49 -17.30 -0.53 -1.63
CA LEU A 49 -16.44 0.58 -2.04
C LEU A 49 -17.07 1.36 -3.20
N PRO A 50 -16.91 2.69 -3.22
CA PRO A 50 -17.31 3.49 -4.36
C PRO A 50 -16.52 3.09 -5.61
N ASP A 51 -17.12 3.26 -6.78
CA ASP A 51 -16.37 3.13 -8.04
C ASP A 51 -15.34 4.25 -8.14
N HIS A 52 -14.07 3.87 -8.07
CA HIS A 52 -12.95 4.80 -8.08
C HIS A 52 -11.76 4.17 -8.85
N PRO A 53 -11.11 4.92 -9.77
CA PRO A 53 -10.07 4.38 -10.64
C PRO A 53 -8.87 3.79 -9.90
N ASN A 54 -8.62 4.22 -8.65
CA ASN A 54 -7.48 3.80 -7.84
C ASN A 54 -7.87 2.88 -6.66
N LEU A 55 -9.10 2.36 -6.60
CA LEU A 55 -9.54 1.32 -5.67
C LEU A 55 -9.90 0.05 -6.45
N LEU A 56 -9.46 -1.11 -5.99
CA LEU A 56 -9.76 -2.38 -6.65
C LEU A 56 -11.22 -2.78 -6.39
N PRO A 57 -12.10 -2.78 -7.42
CA PRO A 57 -13.49 -3.18 -7.23
C PRO A 57 -13.60 -4.69 -7.00
N CYS A 58 -14.47 -5.11 -6.09
CA CYS A 58 -14.94 -6.47 -5.98
C CYS A 58 -16.19 -6.64 -6.85
N ILE A 59 -16.12 -7.55 -7.82
CA ILE A 59 -17.19 -7.78 -8.81
C ILE A 59 -18.26 -8.69 -8.23
N ALA A 60 -17.84 -9.68 -7.45
CA ALA A 60 -18.72 -10.61 -6.76
C ALA A 60 -17.99 -11.22 -5.57
N SER A 61 -18.74 -11.59 -4.54
CA SER A 61 -18.23 -12.35 -3.40
C SER A 61 -19.17 -13.50 -3.05
N GLY A 62 -18.64 -14.52 -2.37
CA GLY A 62 -19.42 -15.68 -1.95
C GLY A 62 -18.72 -16.45 -0.83
N LEU A 63 -19.52 -17.24 -0.11
CA LEU A 63 -19.06 -18.16 0.92
C LEU A 63 -19.27 -19.59 0.43
N GLN A 64 -18.24 -20.42 0.53
CA GLN A 64 -18.28 -21.84 0.19
C GLN A 64 -17.88 -22.68 1.40
N HIS A 65 -18.75 -23.58 1.84
CA HIS A 65 -18.39 -24.57 2.85
C HIS A 65 -17.60 -25.71 2.22
N VAL A 66 -16.50 -26.11 2.86
CA VAL A 66 -15.60 -27.15 2.35
C VAL A 66 -15.98 -28.49 3.00
N SER A 67 -16.50 -29.42 2.19
CA SER A 67 -16.97 -30.75 2.65
C SER A 67 -15.82 -31.74 2.93
N ARG A 68 -14.62 -31.49 2.44
CA ARG A 68 -13.41 -32.27 2.68
C ARG A 68 -12.35 -31.31 3.18
N HIS A 69 -11.85 -31.55 4.38
CA HIS A 69 -10.81 -30.75 5.04
C HIS A 69 -9.48 -30.81 4.26
N GLU A 70 -9.39 -30.18 3.10
CA GLU A 70 -8.11 -29.86 2.53
C GLU A 70 -7.47 -28.82 3.46
N GLN A 71 -6.45 -29.24 4.17
CA GLN A 71 -5.67 -28.43 5.13
C GLN A 71 -6.45 -27.92 6.38
N GLY A 72 -7.59 -28.53 6.76
CA GLY A 72 -8.32 -28.17 7.99
C GLY A 72 -9.23 -26.94 7.87
N ALA A 73 -9.41 -26.38 6.70
CA ALA A 73 -10.35 -25.26 6.49
C ALA A 73 -11.81 -25.73 6.61
N ILE A 74 -12.65 -24.93 7.28
CA ILE A 74 -14.11 -25.18 7.41
C ILE A 74 -14.91 -24.51 6.30
N SER A 75 -14.40 -23.40 5.77
CA SER A 75 -15.02 -22.65 4.68
C SER A 75 -13.97 -21.83 3.91
N GLU A 76 -14.38 -21.34 2.74
CA GLU A 76 -13.64 -20.36 1.94
C GLU A 76 -14.51 -19.15 1.64
N VAL A 77 -13.99 -17.95 1.83
CA VAL A 77 -14.59 -16.72 1.30
C VAL A 77 -13.94 -16.42 -0.04
N LEU A 78 -14.75 -16.22 -1.05
CA LEU A 78 -14.36 -16.04 -2.44
C LEU A 78 -14.63 -14.60 -2.88
N LEU A 79 -13.62 -13.93 -3.48
CA LEU A 79 -13.81 -12.61 -4.08
C LEU A 79 -13.36 -12.66 -5.55
N VAL A 80 -14.21 -12.21 -6.44
CA VAL A 80 -13.92 -12.03 -7.87
C VAL A 80 -13.48 -10.58 -8.07
N LEU A 81 -12.24 -10.40 -8.48
CA LEU A 81 -11.57 -9.10 -8.58
C LEU A 81 -11.12 -8.83 -10.03
N SER A 82 -10.95 -7.56 -10.38
CA SER A 82 -10.33 -7.20 -11.66
C SER A 82 -8.90 -7.73 -11.74
N TYR A 83 -8.53 -8.27 -12.90
CA TYR A 83 -7.20 -8.83 -13.13
C TYR A 83 -6.28 -7.79 -13.79
N SER A 84 -5.08 -7.62 -13.25
CA SER A 84 -4.01 -6.88 -13.89
C SER A 84 -2.89 -7.82 -14.37
N LYS A 85 -2.53 -7.73 -15.65
CA LYS A 85 -1.41 -8.50 -16.24
C LYS A 85 -0.05 -8.06 -15.71
N ARG A 86 0.11 -6.78 -15.36
CA ARG A 86 1.34 -6.25 -14.78
C ARG A 86 1.61 -6.80 -13.39
N GLY A 87 0.53 -7.11 -12.63
CA GLY A 87 0.63 -7.53 -11.24
C GLY A 87 0.87 -6.37 -10.30
N THR A 88 1.60 -6.61 -9.21
CA THR A 88 1.83 -5.62 -8.15
C THR A 88 2.97 -4.67 -8.46
N LEU A 89 2.96 -3.50 -7.83
CA LEU A 89 4.06 -2.54 -7.84
C LEU A 89 5.35 -3.15 -7.28
N GLN A 90 5.25 -4.08 -6.31
CA GLN A 90 6.41 -4.83 -5.81
C GLN A 90 7.10 -5.61 -6.92
N ARG A 91 6.32 -6.33 -7.73
CA ARG A 91 6.86 -7.08 -8.88
C ARG A 91 7.58 -6.16 -9.88
N GLU A 92 7.05 -4.98 -10.12
CA GLU A 92 7.68 -3.99 -11.02
C GLU A 92 8.98 -3.43 -10.41
N ILE A 93 9.00 -3.15 -9.08
CA ILE A 93 10.21 -2.74 -8.36
C ILE A 93 11.29 -3.82 -8.46
N ASP A 94 10.93 -5.08 -8.18
CA ASP A 94 11.86 -6.22 -8.21
C ASP A 94 12.43 -6.43 -9.62
N HIS A 95 11.58 -6.34 -10.65
CA HIS A 95 12.00 -6.45 -12.06
C HIS A 95 12.97 -5.33 -12.43
N ARG A 96 12.68 -4.08 -12.07
CA ARG A 96 13.56 -2.94 -12.34
C ARG A 96 14.89 -3.07 -11.61
N SER A 97 14.84 -3.47 -10.36
CA SER A 97 16.05 -3.72 -9.55
C SER A 97 16.93 -4.80 -10.18
N ALA A 98 16.34 -5.91 -10.63
CA ALA A 98 17.07 -6.98 -11.33
C ALA A 98 17.69 -6.53 -12.65
N CYS A 99 17.05 -5.61 -13.36
CA CYS A 99 17.53 -5.01 -14.60
C CYS A 99 18.44 -3.78 -14.40
N ASN A 100 18.76 -3.40 -13.16
CA ASN A 100 19.48 -2.17 -12.82
C ASN A 100 18.85 -0.90 -13.43
N THR A 101 17.53 -0.85 -13.51
CA THR A 101 16.77 0.30 -14.00
C THR A 101 16.00 0.96 -12.87
N VAL A 102 15.73 2.25 -13.01
CA VAL A 102 14.95 3.04 -12.03
C VAL A 102 13.62 3.49 -12.63
N PHE A 103 12.68 3.88 -11.80
CA PHE A 103 11.46 4.50 -12.29
C PHE A 103 11.78 5.89 -12.85
N PRO A 104 11.27 6.23 -14.06
CA PRO A 104 11.29 7.62 -14.52
C PRO A 104 10.52 8.52 -13.56
N PRO A 105 10.96 9.76 -13.31
CA PRO A 105 10.31 10.66 -12.35
C PRO A 105 8.82 10.87 -12.61
N TYR A 106 8.39 10.97 -13.87
CA TYR A 106 6.98 11.11 -14.23
C TYR A 106 6.12 9.88 -13.84
N ILE A 107 6.69 8.67 -13.92
CA ILE A 107 6.02 7.45 -13.47
C ILE A 107 5.88 7.46 -11.93
N ILE A 108 6.92 7.88 -11.20
CA ILE A 108 6.84 8.04 -9.74
C ILE A 108 5.71 9.01 -9.40
N LYS A 109 5.66 10.17 -10.06
CA LYS A 109 4.58 11.17 -9.88
C LYS A 109 3.21 10.56 -10.14
N THR A 110 3.03 9.85 -11.26
CA THR A 110 1.76 9.18 -11.63
C THR A 110 1.31 8.19 -10.56
N ILE A 111 2.24 7.32 -10.10
CA ILE A 111 1.96 6.32 -9.07
C ILE A 111 1.57 7.00 -7.75
N MET A 112 2.33 8.00 -7.30
CA MET A 112 2.06 8.69 -6.03
C MET A 112 0.73 9.45 -6.05
N ILE A 113 0.41 10.13 -7.15
CA ILE A 113 -0.88 10.81 -7.32
C ILE A 113 -2.03 9.81 -7.21
N GLY A 114 -1.99 8.71 -7.96
CA GLY A 114 -3.11 7.75 -7.95
C GLY A 114 -3.27 7.05 -6.60
N ILE A 115 -2.17 6.72 -5.88
CA ILE A 115 -2.27 6.18 -4.51
C ILE A 115 -2.91 7.21 -3.58
N CYS A 116 -2.49 8.48 -3.62
CA CYS A 116 -3.10 9.54 -2.82
C CYS A 116 -4.60 9.70 -3.12
N GLU A 117 -5.01 9.65 -4.39
CA GLU A 117 -6.41 9.74 -4.80
C GLU A 117 -7.24 8.56 -4.25
N GLY A 118 -6.69 7.33 -4.29
CA GLY A 118 -7.32 6.15 -3.67
C GLY A 118 -7.46 6.27 -2.15
N LEU A 119 -6.42 6.76 -1.45
CA LEU A 119 -6.48 6.99 0.00
C LEU A 119 -7.47 8.08 0.38
N ILE A 120 -7.56 9.16 -0.41
CA ILE A 120 -8.56 10.22 -0.21
C ILE A 120 -9.98 9.66 -0.42
N ALA A 121 -10.19 8.77 -1.38
CA ALA A 121 -11.48 8.13 -1.57
C ALA A 121 -11.90 7.30 -0.33
N LEU A 122 -10.97 6.58 0.32
CA LEU A 122 -11.25 5.88 1.59
C LEU A 122 -11.58 6.86 2.74
N LEU A 123 -10.87 7.98 2.82
CA LEU A 123 -11.13 9.02 3.83
C LEU A 123 -12.44 9.78 3.59
N SER A 124 -12.98 9.73 2.38
CA SER A 124 -14.22 10.40 1.98
C SER A 124 -15.47 9.51 2.16
N LEU A 125 -15.33 8.28 2.68
CA LEU A 125 -16.46 7.44 3.01
C LEU A 125 -17.26 8.04 4.19
N ASP A 126 -18.54 7.66 4.36
CA ASP A 126 -19.40 8.11 5.46
C ASP A 126 -18.72 7.95 6.83
N ILE A 127 -18.02 6.85 7.03
CA ILE A 127 -17.04 6.67 8.11
C ILE A 127 -15.67 6.72 7.45
N PRO A 128 -14.86 7.77 7.66
CA PRO A 128 -13.52 7.85 7.10
C PRO A 128 -12.67 6.65 7.49
N MET A 129 -12.04 6.00 6.50
CA MET A 129 -11.27 4.79 6.69
C MET A 129 -9.80 4.99 6.32
N SER A 130 -8.89 4.32 7.04
CA SER A 130 -7.46 4.19 6.74
C SER A 130 -7.14 2.77 6.30
N HIS A 131 -6.20 2.62 5.37
CA HIS A 131 -5.82 1.34 4.79
C HIS A 131 -5.00 0.47 5.75
N ARG A 132 -4.09 1.06 6.51
CA ARG A 132 -3.19 0.48 7.52
C ARG A 132 -2.10 -0.46 7.00
N ASP A 133 -2.12 -0.90 5.73
CA ASP A 133 -1.07 -1.74 5.15
C ASP A 133 -0.68 -1.27 3.74
N ILE A 134 -0.33 0.02 3.61
CA ILE A 134 0.19 0.58 2.36
C ILE A 134 1.62 0.08 2.14
N LYS A 135 1.80 -0.70 1.07
CA LYS A 135 3.09 -1.22 0.60
C LYS A 135 3.02 -1.54 -0.89
N PRO A 136 4.14 -1.67 -1.60
CA PRO A 136 4.13 -2.00 -3.02
C PRO A 136 3.41 -3.32 -3.36
N GLY A 137 3.39 -4.29 -2.43
CA GLY A 137 2.67 -5.55 -2.59
C GLY A 137 1.16 -5.39 -2.66
N ASN A 138 0.61 -4.32 -2.07
CA ASN A 138 -0.83 -4.01 -2.02
C ASN A 138 -1.26 -2.95 -3.05
N ILE A 139 -0.41 -2.67 -4.04
CA ILE A 139 -0.71 -1.79 -5.17
C ILE A 139 -0.65 -2.61 -6.46
N LEU A 140 -1.75 -2.74 -7.18
CA LEU A 140 -1.75 -3.26 -8.54
C LEU A 140 -1.37 -2.16 -9.54
N LEU A 141 -0.65 -2.52 -10.59
CA LEU A 141 -0.39 -1.63 -11.72
C LEU A 141 -1.18 -2.11 -12.94
N PHE A 142 -1.95 -1.22 -13.53
CA PHE A 142 -2.58 -1.45 -14.82
C PHE A 142 -1.64 -1.06 -15.97
N GLU A 143 -2.04 -1.30 -17.23
CA GLU A 143 -1.14 -1.17 -18.39
C GLU A 143 -0.62 0.25 -18.60
N ASP A 144 -1.39 1.24 -18.21
CA ASP A 144 -1.07 2.68 -18.22
C ASP A 144 -0.25 3.16 -17.00
N MET A 145 0.32 2.24 -16.23
CA MET A 145 1.00 2.49 -14.95
C MET A 145 0.10 3.09 -13.86
N ARG A 146 -1.21 3.05 -14.05
CA ARG A 146 -2.18 3.51 -13.06
C ARG A 146 -2.16 2.57 -11.84
N PRO A 147 -1.90 3.11 -10.65
CA PRO A 147 -1.90 2.33 -9.41
C PRO A 147 -3.33 2.12 -8.91
N VAL A 148 -3.58 0.94 -8.37
CA VAL A 148 -4.87 0.58 -7.78
C VAL A 148 -4.64 -0.08 -6.43
N LEU A 149 -5.19 0.51 -5.37
CA LEU A 149 -5.14 -0.02 -4.01
C LEU A 149 -5.93 -1.33 -3.93
N MET A 150 -5.35 -2.33 -3.30
CA MET A 150 -5.97 -3.63 -3.06
C MET A 150 -5.68 -4.13 -1.64
N ASP A 151 -6.37 -5.20 -1.23
CA ASP A 151 -6.21 -5.86 0.06
C ASP A 151 -6.66 -4.98 1.23
N PHE A 152 -7.98 -4.97 1.43
CA PHE A 152 -8.63 -4.14 2.46
C PHE A 152 -8.84 -4.87 3.80
N GLY A 153 -8.15 -5.99 4.03
CA GLY A 153 -8.27 -6.79 5.26
C GLY A 153 -7.79 -6.05 6.52
N SER A 154 -6.87 -5.09 6.37
CA SER A 154 -6.32 -4.27 7.46
C SER A 154 -7.06 -2.95 7.68
N VAL A 155 -8.09 -2.64 6.87
CA VAL A 155 -8.79 -1.35 6.94
C VAL A 155 -9.50 -1.14 8.27
N THR A 156 -9.33 0.06 8.84
CA THR A 156 -9.98 0.49 10.09
C THR A 156 -10.50 1.92 9.96
N PRO A 157 -11.37 2.40 10.87
CA PRO A 157 -11.66 3.82 10.97
C PRO A 157 -10.37 4.64 11.02
N ALA A 158 -10.38 5.78 10.32
CA ALA A 158 -9.21 6.65 10.21
C ALA A 158 -8.73 7.17 11.56
N ILE A 159 -9.65 7.34 12.52
CA ILE A 159 -9.39 7.84 13.87
C ILE A 159 -9.63 6.71 14.87
N LEU A 160 -8.57 6.32 15.58
CA LEU A 160 -8.60 5.31 16.64
C LEU A 160 -8.14 5.95 17.95
N ARG A 161 -9.03 6.05 18.92
CA ARG A 161 -8.71 6.56 20.26
C ARG A 161 -8.19 5.43 21.14
N ILE A 162 -7.08 5.65 21.80
CA ILE A 162 -6.46 4.72 22.75
C ILE A 162 -6.83 5.17 24.17
N GLU A 163 -7.93 4.68 24.69
CA GLU A 163 -8.48 5.19 25.97
C GLU A 163 -7.78 4.56 27.19
N ASN A 164 -7.27 3.34 27.05
CA ASN A 164 -6.67 2.59 28.14
C ASN A 164 -5.60 1.57 27.64
N ASN A 165 -4.90 0.92 28.57
CA ASN A 165 -3.85 -0.05 28.24
C ASN A 165 -4.36 -1.26 27.44
N ARG A 166 -5.62 -1.66 27.64
CA ARG A 166 -6.21 -2.77 26.90
C ARG A 166 -6.41 -2.40 25.41
N ASP A 167 -6.80 -1.15 25.15
CA ASP A 167 -6.88 -0.65 23.77
C ASP A 167 -5.50 -0.57 23.14
N ALA A 168 -4.50 -0.09 23.89
CA ALA A 168 -3.12 -0.02 23.42
C ALA A 168 -2.60 -1.40 22.99
N GLU A 169 -2.77 -2.42 23.84
CA GLU A 169 -2.35 -3.80 23.54
C GLU A 169 -3.11 -4.36 22.33
N LYS A 170 -4.44 -4.21 22.28
CA LYS A 170 -5.28 -4.63 21.16
C LYS A 170 -4.80 -4.02 19.82
N TRP A 171 -4.47 -2.74 19.79
CA TRP A 171 -4.03 -2.09 18.56
C TRP A 171 -2.59 -2.43 18.19
N LYS A 172 -1.74 -2.74 19.17
CA LYS A 172 -0.42 -3.29 18.94
C LYS A 172 -0.51 -4.68 18.32
N GLU A 173 -1.29 -5.60 18.89
CA GLU A 173 -1.56 -6.93 18.33
C GLU A 173 -2.13 -6.84 16.92
N PHE A 174 -3.14 -5.97 16.71
CA PHE A 174 -3.69 -5.72 15.38
C PHE A 174 -2.60 -5.29 14.38
N ALA A 175 -1.73 -4.36 14.77
CA ALA A 175 -0.65 -3.89 13.90
C ALA A 175 0.38 -4.99 13.63
N GLU A 176 0.68 -5.85 14.60
CA GLU A 176 1.59 -7.00 14.43
C GLU A 176 1.04 -8.01 13.42
N GLU A 177 -0.27 -8.26 13.42
CA GLU A 177 -0.94 -9.21 12.53
C GLU A 177 -1.19 -8.63 11.13
N ASN A 178 -1.55 -7.33 11.02
CA ASN A 178 -2.16 -6.77 9.81
C ASN A 178 -1.32 -5.69 9.12
N CYS A 179 -0.28 -5.14 9.76
CA CYS A 179 0.55 -4.09 9.18
C CYS A 179 1.96 -4.62 8.90
N SER A 180 2.41 -4.49 7.66
CA SER A 180 3.74 -4.97 7.23
C SER A 180 4.86 -4.27 7.99
N LEU A 181 5.74 -5.04 8.64
CA LEU A 181 6.77 -4.57 9.57
C LEU A 181 7.59 -3.39 9.01
N THR A 182 8.10 -3.51 7.78
CA THR A 182 9.00 -2.51 7.17
C THR A 182 8.28 -1.31 6.56
N TYR A 183 6.94 -1.25 6.68
CA TYR A 183 6.07 -0.13 6.27
C TYR A 183 5.27 0.43 7.45
N ARG A 184 5.36 -0.22 8.62
CA ARG A 184 4.58 0.13 9.82
C ARG A 184 5.01 1.47 10.39
N ALA A 185 4.04 2.34 10.70
CA ALA A 185 4.28 3.64 11.30
C ALA A 185 4.74 3.53 12.77
N PRO A 186 5.56 4.47 13.26
CA PRO A 186 6.10 4.46 14.63
C PRO A 186 5.04 4.26 15.71
N GLU A 187 3.92 4.98 15.64
CA GLU A 187 2.81 4.94 16.60
C GLU A 187 2.08 3.59 16.66
N LEU A 188 2.29 2.73 15.66
CA LEU A 188 1.70 1.39 15.61
C LEU A 188 2.57 0.31 16.26
N PHE A 189 3.84 0.61 16.59
CA PHE A 189 4.71 -0.33 17.31
C PHE A 189 4.42 -0.35 18.80
N ASN A 190 4.06 0.80 19.36
CA ASN A 190 3.75 0.91 20.78
C ASN A 190 2.72 2.01 20.99
N PRO A 191 1.41 1.73 20.75
CA PRO A 191 0.34 2.69 20.96
C PRO A 191 0.30 3.19 22.41
N ILE A 192 0.17 4.50 22.59
CA ILE A 192 0.20 5.15 23.93
C ILE A 192 -1.23 5.51 24.34
N THR A 193 -1.56 5.27 25.61
CA THR A 193 -2.87 5.65 26.18
C THR A 193 -3.08 7.15 26.13
N GLN A 194 -4.34 7.56 25.90
CA GLN A 194 -4.78 8.95 25.72
C GLN A 194 -4.30 9.61 24.41
N GLU A 195 -3.65 8.85 23.53
CA GLU A 195 -3.31 9.29 22.18
C GLU A 195 -4.33 8.81 21.15
N THR A 196 -4.21 9.36 19.95
CA THR A 196 -5.08 9.01 18.82
C THR A 196 -4.23 8.61 17.64
N ILE A 197 -4.45 7.40 17.12
CA ILE A 197 -3.88 6.96 15.84
C ILE A 197 -4.78 7.49 14.73
N THR A 198 -4.20 8.18 13.76
CA THR A 198 -4.94 8.81 12.66
C THR A 198 -4.55 8.21 11.31
N GLU A 199 -5.08 8.75 10.22
CA GLU A 199 -4.68 8.44 8.84
C GLU A 199 -3.21 8.79 8.54
N ARG A 200 -2.54 9.52 9.45
CA ARG A 200 -1.10 9.84 9.30
C ARG A 200 -0.21 8.59 9.37
N ALA A 201 -0.72 7.47 9.89
CA ALA A 201 -0.04 6.18 9.80
C ALA A 201 0.08 5.71 8.33
N ASP A 202 -0.97 5.91 7.50
CA ASP A 202 -0.89 5.64 6.06
C ASP A 202 0.09 6.57 5.34
N VAL A 203 0.25 7.81 5.82
CA VAL A 203 1.24 8.76 5.27
C VAL A 203 2.67 8.27 5.48
N TRP A 204 3.00 7.72 6.64
CA TRP A 204 4.30 7.08 6.87
C TRP A 204 4.53 5.92 5.91
N SER A 205 3.57 5.01 5.83
CA SER A 205 3.65 3.83 4.95
C SER A 205 3.79 4.25 3.47
N LEU A 206 3.07 5.30 3.05
CA LEU A 206 3.19 5.91 1.73
C LEU A 206 4.59 6.54 1.52
N GLY A 207 5.19 7.14 2.55
CA GLY A 207 6.57 7.62 2.54
C GLY A 207 7.57 6.49 2.34
N CYS A 208 7.38 5.35 3.03
CA CYS A 208 8.19 4.15 2.84
C CYS A 208 8.06 3.58 1.42
N LEU A 209 6.84 3.58 0.86
CA LEU A 209 6.58 3.17 -0.52
C LEU A 209 7.24 4.14 -1.52
N PHE A 210 7.13 5.43 -1.29
CA PHE A 210 7.78 6.45 -2.13
C PHE A 210 9.30 6.30 -2.12
N TYR A 211 9.88 6.04 -0.95
CA TYR A 211 11.29 5.71 -0.83
C TYR A 211 11.64 4.46 -1.66
N ALA A 212 10.80 3.41 -1.60
CA ALA A 212 11.02 2.18 -2.36
C ALA A 212 10.95 2.38 -3.89
N LEU A 213 10.15 3.32 -4.39
CA LEU A 213 10.14 3.70 -5.81
C LEU A 213 11.46 4.32 -6.26
N ILE A 214 12.16 5.00 -5.35
CA ILE A 214 13.45 5.65 -5.63
C ILE A 214 14.63 4.69 -5.46
N PHE A 215 14.62 3.90 -4.37
CA PHE A 215 15.76 3.10 -3.91
C PHE A 215 15.56 1.58 -4.03
N SER A 216 14.45 1.13 -4.62
CA SER A 216 14.06 -0.28 -4.80
C SER A 216 13.74 -1.05 -3.52
N LYS A 217 13.85 -0.45 -2.35
CA LYS A 217 13.55 -1.02 -1.03
C LYS A 217 13.00 0.07 -0.13
N SER A 218 12.17 -0.29 0.87
CA SER A 218 11.78 0.67 1.92
C SER A 218 12.98 1.06 2.79
N PRO A 219 12.95 2.19 3.49
CA PRO A 219 14.04 2.55 4.39
C PRO A 219 14.22 1.50 5.50
N MET A 220 13.13 0.90 5.95
CA MET A 220 13.14 -0.11 7.01
C MET A 220 13.57 -1.51 6.52
N ASP A 221 13.47 -1.81 5.22
CA ASP A 221 14.07 -3.02 4.64
C ASP A 221 15.60 -3.00 4.77
N PHE A 222 16.24 -1.83 4.64
CA PHE A 222 17.69 -1.68 4.87
C PHE A 222 18.06 -1.90 6.34
N VAL A 223 17.22 -1.44 7.28
CA VAL A 223 17.39 -1.64 8.71
C VAL A 223 17.22 -3.13 9.05
N HIS A 224 16.14 -3.74 8.60
CA HIS A 224 15.82 -5.16 8.82
C HIS A 224 16.90 -6.10 8.27
N ALA A 225 17.41 -5.82 7.07
CA ALA A 225 18.46 -6.62 6.44
C ALA A 225 19.80 -6.61 7.20
N ARG A 226 20.06 -5.58 8.03
CA ARG A 226 21.23 -5.52 8.92
C ARG A 226 21.00 -6.23 10.26
N GLY A 227 19.78 -6.69 10.54
CA GLY A 227 19.39 -7.27 11.82
C GLY A 227 19.11 -6.23 12.91
N ASP A 228 19.01 -4.95 12.54
CA ASP A 228 18.69 -3.86 13.47
C ASP A 228 17.18 -3.83 13.78
N SER A 229 16.81 -3.21 14.91
CA SER A 229 15.40 -3.06 15.30
C SER A 229 14.68 -2.06 14.42
N VAL A 230 13.73 -2.55 13.62
CA VAL A 230 12.85 -1.74 12.77
C VAL A 230 12.02 -0.76 13.62
N ALA A 231 11.51 -1.21 14.77
CA ALA A 231 10.72 -0.38 15.68
C ALA A 231 11.54 0.83 16.21
N LEU A 232 12.78 0.59 16.66
CA LEU A 232 13.66 1.67 17.13
C LEU A 232 14.03 2.64 16.01
N ALA A 233 14.32 2.13 14.81
CA ALA A 233 14.68 2.96 13.66
C ALA A 233 13.49 3.83 13.21
N ALA A 234 12.27 3.27 13.17
CA ALA A 234 11.07 4.00 12.84
C ALA A 234 10.76 5.10 13.87
N CYS A 235 10.78 4.76 15.17
CA CYS A 235 10.52 5.72 16.26
C CYS A 235 11.53 6.85 16.34
N SER A 236 12.80 6.61 15.96
CA SER A 236 13.83 7.65 15.90
C SER A 236 13.89 8.41 14.58
N ALA A 237 13.05 8.04 13.59
CA ALA A 237 13.10 8.53 12.21
C ALA A 237 14.53 8.49 11.61
N ASN A 238 15.34 7.51 12.01
CA ASN A 238 16.68 7.33 11.48
C ASN A 238 16.61 6.66 10.09
N ILE A 239 16.35 7.49 9.09
CA ILE A 239 16.11 7.05 7.71
C ILE A 239 17.46 7.00 6.97
N PRO A 240 17.93 5.83 6.52
CA PRO A 240 19.15 5.72 5.72
C PRO A 240 18.90 6.27 4.30
N PHE A 241 19.72 7.22 3.86
CA PHE A 241 19.73 7.69 2.48
C PHE A 241 21.01 7.21 1.79
N PRO A 242 20.93 6.37 0.75
CA PRO A 242 22.10 5.94 -0.01
C PRO A 242 22.74 7.12 -0.73
N VAL A 243 23.99 7.45 -0.36
CA VAL A 243 24.70 8.70 -0.72
C VAL A 243 24.86 8.90 -2.25
N ASN A 244 24.86 7.82 -3.04
CA ASN A 244 25.15 7.88 -4.48
C ASN A 244 23.95 7.54 -5.38
N SER A 245 22.77 7.34 -4.83
CA SER A 245 21.63 6.80 -5.61
C SER A 245 20.63 7.85 -6.11
N CYS A 246 20.81 9.12 -5.76
CA CYS A 246 19.83 10.18 -6.05
C CYS A 246 20.16 11.01 -7.29
N SER A 247 21.25 10.73 -8.04
CA SER A 247 21.70 11.57 -9.15
C SER A 247 20.70 11.79 -10.28
N ASN A 248 19.75 10.86 -10.43
CA ASN A 248 18.73 10.91 -11.48
C ASN A 248 17.31 11.26 -10.95
N VAL A 249 17.15 11.50 -9.65
CA VAL A 249 15.87 11.85 -9.04
C VAL A 249 15.82 13.35 -8.76
N PRO A 250 14.82 14.08 -9.26
CA PRO A 250 14.67 15.51 -8.98
C PRO A 250 14.66 15.81 -7.48
N SER A 251 15.36 16.85 -7.07
CA SER A 251 15.45 17.28 -5.66
C SER A 251 14.09 17.62 -5.07
N GLU A 252 13.15 18.06 -5.90
CA GLU A 252 11.75 18.35 -5.56
C GLU A 252 11.03 17.11 -5.04
N LEU A 253 11.25 15.94 -5.65
CA LEU A 253 10.71 14.67 -5.18
C LEU A 253 11.34 14.28 -3.82
N ILE A 254 12.64 14.39 -3.69
CA ILE A 254 13.33 14.06 -2.42
C ILE A 254 12.85 14.95 -1.27
N LYS A 255 12.57 16.23 -1.53
CA LYS A 255 12.05 17.16 -0.51
C LYS A 255 10.67 16.76 0.02
N LEU A 256 9.83 16.10 -0.80
CA LEU A 256 8.51 15.62 -0.35
C LEU A 256 8.61 14.37 0.54
N LEU A 257 9.65 13.59 0.40
CA LEU A 257 9.81 12.31 1.12
C LEU A 257 10.03 12.53 2.63
N LYS A 258 10.92 13.46 2.99
CA LYS A 258 11.34 13.67 4.38
C LYS A 258 10.19 13.99 5.35
N PRO A 259 9.25 14.91 5.05
CA PRO A 259 8.12 15.17 5.94
C PRO A 259 7.17 13.98 6.11
N MET A 260 7.02 13.12 5.08
CA MET A 260 6.17 11.94 5.18
C MET A 260 6.71 10.91 6.17
N LEU A 261 8.02 10.91 6.39
CA LEU A 261 8.75 9.99 7.28
C LEU A 261 9.13 10.66 8.62
N ALA A 262 8.38 11.66 9.07
CA ALA A 262 8.52 12.21 10.42
C ALA A 262 8.04 11.19 11.46
N SER A 263 8.77 11.04 12.59
CA SER A 263 8.37 10.12 13.67
C SER A 263 7.06 10.54 14.32
N ASP A 264 6.89 11.84 14.58
CA ASP A 264 5.62 12.38 15.08
C ASP A 264 4.58 12.43 13.96
N PRO A 265 3.40 11.78 14.13
CA PRO A 265 2.33 11.86 13.15
C PRO A 265 1.84 13.28 12.86
N GLN A 266 1.95 14.21 13.84
CA GLN A 266 1.51 15.60 13.68
C GLN A 266 2.38 16.39 12.70
N ASP A 267 3.65 16.02 12.58
CA ASP A 267 4.61 16.66 11.66
C ASP A 267 4.44 16.15 10.21
N ARG A 268 3.70 15.05 10.00
CA ARG A 268 3.44 14.52 8.66
C ARG A 268 2.35 15.34 7.97
N PRO A 269 2.53 15.73 6.69
CA PRO A 269 1.49 16.45 5.94
C PRO A 269 0.24 15.58 5.73
N PRO A 270 -0.99 16.18 5.64
CA PRO A 270 -2.17 15.43 5.24
C PRO A 270 -2.05 14.91 3.81
N ILE A 271 -2.74 13.79 3.49
CA ILE A 271 -2.68 13.16 2.15
C ILE A 271 -3.11 14.14 1.05
N THR A 272 -4.07 15.02 1.33
CA THR A 272 -4.51 16.07 0.38
C THR A 272 -3.40 17.06 0.04
N GLN A 273 -2.57 17.44 1.02
CA GLN A 273 -1.42 18.30 0.79
C GLN A 273 -0.32 17.58 0.00
N ILE A 274 -0.09 16.29 0.29
CA ILE A 274 0.85 15.45 -0.47
C ILE A 274 0.41 15.37 -1.92
N LEU A 275 -0.87 15.05 -2.19
CA LEU A 275 -1.44 15.02 -3.53
C LEU A 275 -1.20 16.33 -4.27
N GLN A 276 -1.52 17.47 -3.63
CA GLN A 276 -1.33 18.79 -4.24
C GLN A 276 0.15 19.07 -4.53
N SER A 277 1.05 18.68 -3.62
CA SER A 277 2.48 18.83 -3.80
C SER A 277 3.00 18.06 -5.02
N PHE A 278 2.55 16.79 -5.22
CA PHE A 278 2.90 16.04 -6.43
C PHE A 278 2.31 16.67 -7.69
N LYS A 279 1.05 17.13 -7.67
CA LYS A 279 0.40 17.79 -8.82
C LYS A 279 1.13 19.06 -9.23
N ASN A 280 1.65 19.81 -8.28
CA ASN A 280 2.34 21.08 -8.52
C ASN A 280 3.78 20.94 -9.03
N ILE A 281 4.38 19.74 -9.05
CA ILE A 281 5.72 19.57 -9.65
C ILE A 281 5.63 19.75 -11.15
N PRO A 282 6.38 20.72 -11.75
CA PRO A 282 6.34 20.99 -13.19
C PRO A 282 6.74 19.77 -14.02
N GLU A 283 6.08 19.59 -15.18
CA GLU A 283 6.37 18.49 -16.11
C GLU A 283 7.82 18.53 -16.64
N GLU A 284 8.37 19.73 -16.82
CA GLU A 284 9.75 19.95 -17.26
C GLU A 284 10.80 19.36 -16.31
N ILE A 285 10.46 19.26 -15.02
CA ILE A 285 11.31 18.64 -14.01
C ILE A 285 11.19 17.11 -14.10
N MET A 286 10.02 16.61 -14.51
CA MET A 286 9.73 15.18 -14.59
C MET A 286 10.28 14.51 -15.86
N ASN A 287 10.49 15.29 -16.95
CA ASN A 287 11.00 14.81 -18.23
C ASN A 287 12.27 15.59 -18.65
N PRO A 288 13.43 15.35 -18.00
CA PRO A 288 14.66 16.10 -18.32
C PRO A 288 15.18 15.92 -19.76
N SER A 289 14.73 14.90 -20.48
CA SER A 289 15.10 14.65 -21.89
C SER A 289 14.56 15.70 -22.88
N ASP A 290 13.54 16.47 -22.53
CA ASP A 290 13.02 17.54 -23.39
C ASP A 290 13.89 18.82 -23.37
N ARG A 291 14.86 18.93 -22.46
CA ARG A 291 15.77 20.09 -22.40
C ARG A 291 16.82 20.12 -23.51
N SER A 292 17.04 19.01 -24.23
CA SER A 292 18.05 18.95 -25.32
C SER A 292 17.53 19.42 -26.68
N ALA A 293 16.23 19.65 -26.84
CA ALA A 293 15.63 20.05 -28.11
C ALA A 293 15.47 21.56 -28.28
N THR A 294 15.68 22.39 -27.24
CA THR A 294 15.40 23.83 -27.30
C THR A 294 16.65 24.71 -27.41
N THR A 295 17.85 24.15 -27.54
CA THR A 295 19.11 24.93 -27.70
C THR A 295 19.93 24.51 -28.91
N CYS A 296 19.31 24.44 -30.09
CA CYS A 296 20.00 24.45 -31.38
C CYS A 296 19.14 25.18 -32.43
N SER A 297 19.00 26.48 -32.24
CA SER A 297 18.63 27.40 -33.34
C SER A 297 19.06 28.83 -32.94
N LEU A 298 20.35 29.08 -33.22
CA LEU A 298 20.88 30.40 -33.59
C LEU A 298 22.08 30.17 -34.52
#